data_cc18bb553983fca5e5a4fb1756b8e8fb
#
_entry.id   cc18bb553983fca5e5a4fb1756b8e8fb
#
_cell.length_a   1.000
_cell.length_b   1.000
_cell.length_c   1.000
_cell.angle_alpha   90.00
_cell.angle_beta   90.00
_cell.angle_gamma   90.00
#
_symmetry.space_group_name_H-M   'P 1'
#
loop_
_entity.id
_entity.type
_entity.pdbx_description
1 polymer ?
#
loop_
_entity_poly.entity_id
_entity_poly.type
_entity_poly.pdbx_seq_one_letter_code
_entity_poly.pdbx_strand_id
1 'polypeptide(L)'
;MARTKNRNQELKIARQAKAFKNQSKKKDILFILSLFFTGFPYFTIAILFLLNGIIPPKYHEVKILLPEVIDALNKFAQISVENAWNDMPDHSVVTIDGSWNHKRCAKVFILDLICEQTHKIVDSEILYKTIGKYKGNYDGSSNLMESEAFKKMLPKLIANCKIDEIVKDGDLKISKIIKDSKWNVLVREDTNHKIINIDTIWNKWNSLCDGKLTGLKKRIVDFLTDVLYESSSTEAKLFKFQNAINHFRGNHLYCPPHKNSKVWGHRNDKVAVECLRGLITELSSIIINFKRYHTTNYNENFHSIKARLALKNDYQGIWAIGRILAAILQYNNPNYSAYGLFPYKCSPI
;
A
#
# COMPACT_ATOMS: atom_id res chain seq x y z
N MET A 1 56.96 -34.81 21.51
CA MET A 1 56.80 -34.01 20.26
C MET A 1 55.71 -34.52 19.28
N ALA A 2 55.48 -35.83 19.15
CA ALA A 2 54.44 -36.37 18.22
C ALA A 2 53.00 -35.99 18.58
N ARG A 3 52.61 -35.95 19.88
CA ARG A 3 51.26 -35.62 20.34
C ARG A 3 50.82 -34.15 20.05
N THR A 4 51.77 -33.22 20.06
CA THR A 4 51.50 -31.79 19.79
C THR A 4 51.28 -31.51 18.28
N LYS A 5 51.95 -32.24 17.40
CA LYS A 5 51.77 -32.15 15.94
C LYS A 5 50.35 -32.61 15.52
N ASN A 6 49.88 -33.72 16.11
CA ASN A 6 48.54 -34.25 15.80
C ASN A 6 47.43 -33.28 16.23
N ARG A 7 47.52 -32.69 17.42
CA ARG A 7 46.53 -31.72 17.92
C ARG A 7 46.43 -30.46 17.07
N ASN A 8 47.58 -29.97 16.56
CA ASN A 8 47.57 -28.80 15.67
C ASN A 8 46.95 -29.09 14.29
N GLN A 9 47.12 -30.32 13.81
CA GLN A 9 46.53 -30.79 12.56
C GLN A 9 45.01 -30.95 12.68
N GLU A 10 44.51 -31.49 13.78
CA GLU A 10 43.09 -31.61 14.11
C GLU A 10 42.41 -30.23 14.24
N LEU A 11 43.07 -29.26 14.92
CA LEU A 11 42.61 -27.89 15.04
C LEU A 11 42.55 -27.18 13.68
N LYS A 12 43.49 -27.44 12.79
CA LYS A 12 43.51 -26.89 11.43
C LYS A 12 42.35 -27.44 10.60
N ILE A 13 42.12 -28.76 10.66
CA ILE A 13 40.98 -29.41 9.99
C ILE A 13 39.65 -28.90 10.53
N ALA A 14 39.48 -28.76 11.85
CA ALA A 14 38.28 -28.23 12.47
C ALA A 14 38.00 -26.76 12.05
N ARG A 15 39.07 -25.92 11.98
CA ARG A 15 38.95 -24.54 11.49
C ARG A 15 38.55 -24.48 10.01
N GLN A 16 39.16 -25.34 9.17
CA GLN A 16 38.80 -25.44 7.75
C GLN A 16 37.36 -25.92 7.55
N ALA A 17 36.93 -26.94 8.30
CA ALA A 17 35.58 -27.45 8.29
C ALA A 17 34.55 -26.37 8.73
N LYS A 18 34.88 -25.60 9.79
CA LYS A 18 34.05 -24.47 10.25
C LYS A 18 33.97 -23.34 9.21
N ALA A 19 35.10 -23.01 8.56
CA ALA A 19 35.15 -22.01 7.50
C ALA A 19 34.32 -22.45 6.27
N PHE A 20 34.46 -23.71 5.84
CA PHE A 20 33.69 -24.30 4.76
C PHE A 20 32.18 -24.32 5.06
N LYS A 21 31.79 -24.73 6.27
CA LYS A 21 30.39 -24.71 6.73
C LYS A 21 29.81 -23.29 6.74
N ASN A 22 30.58 -22.29 7.17
CA ASN A 22 30.15 -20.88 7.14
C ASN A 22 30.02 -20.36 5.72
N GLN A 23 30.87 -20.77 4.78
CA GLN A 23 30.79 -20.37 3.37
C GLN A 23 29.61 -21.02 2.68
N SER A 24 29.30 -22.30 2.98
CA SER A 24 28.09 -22.96 2.51
C SER A 24 26.83 -22.25 3.01
N LYS A 25 26.77 -21.96 4.32
CA LYS A 25 25.63 -21.24 4.91
C LYS A 25 25.41 -19.86 4.27
N LYS A 26 26.49 -19.13 3.93
CA LYS A 26 26.37 -17.84 3.22
C LYS A 26 25.73 -17.98 1.84
N LYS A 27 26.08 -19.01 1.08
CA LYS A 27 25.45 -19.29 -0.23
C LYS A 27 23.96 -19.59 -0.10
N ASP A 28 23.61 -20.40 0.89
CA ASP A 28 22.21 -20.79 1.12
C ASP A 28 21.37 -19.59 1.53
N ILE A 29 21.89 -18.69 2.37
CA ILE A 29 21.25 -17.43 2.74
C ILE A 29 21.08 -16.54 1.49
N LEU A 30 22.12 -16.39 0.66
CA LEU A 30 22.05 -15.60 -0.56
C LEU A 30 20.99 -16.15 -1.52
N PHE A 31 20.88 -17.48 -1.64
CA PHE A 31 19.85 -18.13 -2.42
C PHE A 31 18.43 -17.77 -1.92
N ILE A 32 18.21 -17.86 -0.59
CA ILE A 32 16.92 -17.52 0.02
C ILE A 32 16.59 -16.03 -0.18
N LEU A 33 17.55 -15.14 -0.01
CA LEU A 33 17.39 -13.71 -0.28
C LEU A 33 17.01 -13.45 -1.75
N SER A 34 17.67 -14.17 -2.68
CA SER A 34 17.31 -14.07 -4.11
C SER A 34 15.86 -14.46 -4.37
N LEU A 35 15.33 -15.50 -3.70
CA LEU A 35 13.92 -15.88 -3.79
C LEU A 35 12.98 -14.80 -3.28
N PHE A 36 13.34 -14.08 -2.21
CA PHE A 36 12.51 -13.03 -1.66
C PHE A 36 12.53 -11.75 -2.51
N PHE A 37 13.70 -11.30 -2.91
CA PHE A 37 13.86 -10.03 -3.62
C PHE A 37 13.49 -10.09 -5.11
N THR A 38 13.44 -11.27 -5.71
CA THR A 38 13.00 -11.44 -7.11
C THR A 38 11.55 -11.87 -7.24
N GLY A 39 10.99 -12.51 -6.20
CA GLY A 39 9.68 -13.15 -6.27
C GLY A 39 9.64 -14.44 -7.10
N PHE A 40 10.77 -14.86 -7.68
CA PHE A 40 10.82 -16.05 -8.51
C PHE A 40 10.64 -17.36 -7.70
N PRO A 41 10.07 -18.41 -8.31
CA PRO A 41 9.99 -19.73 -7.71
C PRO A 41 11.38 -20.33 -7.45
N TYR A 42 11.44 -21.28 -6.51
CA TYR A 42 12.68 -21.99 -6.18
C TYR A 42 13.42 -22.55 -7.41
N PHE A 43 12.69 -23.22 -8.31
CA PHE A 43 13.31 -23.82 -9.50
C PHE A 43 13.95 -22.81 -10.44
N THR A 44 13.33 -21.65 -10.62
CA THR A 44 13.89 -20.58 -11.47
C THR A 44 15.21 -20.06 -10.92
N ILE A 45 15.27 -19.79 -9.63
CA ILE A 45 16.52 -19.34 -8.97
C ILE A 45 17.56 -20.48 -8.95
N ALA A 46 17.14 -21.72 -8.72
CA ALA A 46 18.04 -22.88 -8.76
C ALA A 46 18.73 -23.03 -10.14
N ILE A 47 17.97 -22.87 -11.23
CA ILE A 47 18.52 -22.89 -12.60
C ILE A 47 19.51 -21.74 -12.80
N LEU A 48 19.18 -20.53 -12.36
CA LEU A 48 20.09 -19.38 -12.47
C LEU A 48 21.39 -19.59 -11.72
N PHE A 49 21.34 -20.20 -10.53
CA PHE A 49 22.53 -20.55 -9.76
C PHE A 49 23.37 -21.60 -10.49
N LEU A 50 22.75 -22.68 -11.00
CA LEU A 50 23.43 -23.71 -11.78
C LEU A 50 24.10 -23.15 -13.04
N LEU A 51 23.43 -22.27 -13.78
CA LEU A 51 24.00 -21.61 -14.96
C LEU A 51 25.23 -20.77 -14.63
N ASN A 52 25.36 -20.30 -13.39
CA ASN A 52 26.53 -19.58 -12.88
C ASN A 52 27.53 -20.51 -12.15
N GLY A 53 27.42 -21.82 -12.31
CA GLY A 53 28.32 -22.80 -11.69
C GLY A 53 28.14 -22.93 -10.17
N ILE A 54 27.04 -22.46 -9.61
CA ILE A 54 26.77 -22.50 -8.17
C ILE A 54 25.73 -23.60 -7.92
N ILE A 55 26.08 -24.59 -7.09
CA ILE A 55 25.13 -25.63 -6.67
C ILE A 55 24.11 -25.01 -5.71
N PRO A 56 22.79 -24.98 -6.05
CA PRO A 56 21.76 -24.46 -5.16
C PRO A 56 21.58 -25.39 -3.95
N PRO A 57 21.14 -24.84 -2.80
CA PRO A 57 20.78 -25.65 -1.65
C PRO A 57 19.55 -26.53 -1.95
N LYS A 58 19.48 -27.70 -1.32
CA LYS A 58 18.29 -28.54 -1.44
C LYS A 58 17.07 -27.86 -0.79
N TYR A 59 15.90 -28.11 -1.31
CA TYR A 59 14.68 -27.45 -0.84
C TYR A 59 14.39 -27.62 0.66
N HIS A 60 14.75 -28.77 1.24
CA HIS A 60 14.60 -28.99 2.68
C HIS A 60 15.60 -28.18 3.51
N GLU A 61 16.82 -27.93 3.02
CA GLU A 61 17.84 -27.10 3.67
C GLU A 61 17.38 -25.64 3.69
N VAL A 62 16.80 -25.17 2.58
CA VAL A 62 16.15 -23.84 2.51
C VAL A 62 15.07 -23.70 3.57
N LYS A 63 14.19 -24.72 3.74
CA LYS A 63 13.13 -24.69 4.76
C LYS A 63 13.65 -24.61 6.20
N ILE A 64 14.82 -25.15 6.47
CA ILE A 64 15.44 -25.09 7.81
C ILE A 64 15.97 -23.68 8.11
N LEU A 65 16.59 -23.03 7.13
CA LEU A 65 17.17 -21.69 7.29
C LEU A 65 16.13 -20.56 7.16
N LEU A 66 14.97 -20.83 6.58
CA LEU A 66 13.97 -19.84 6.26
C LEU A 66 13.52 -18.96 7.46
N PRO A 67 13.24 -19.51 8.66
CA PRO A 67 12.88 -18.68 9.81
C PRO A 67 14.00 -17.71 10.21
N GLU A 68 15.26 -18.17 10.25
CA GLU A 68 16.43 -17.35 10.61
C GLU A 68 16.60 -16.17 9.62
N VAL A 69 16.39 -16.43 8.33
CA VAL A 69 16.48 -15.38 7.30
C VAL A 69 15.32 -14.39 7.41
N ILE A 70 14.12 -14.86 7.70
CA ILE A 70 12.94 -13.97 7.91
C ILE A 70 13.15 -13.11 9.14
N ASP A 71 13.65 -13.64 10.24
CA ASP A 71 13.95 -12.87 11.46
C ASP A 71 15.00 -11.79 11.20
N ALA A 72 16.04 -12.12 10.43
CA ALA A 72 17.05 -11.15 10.01
C ALA A 72 16.45 -10.06 9.13
N LEU A 73 15.64 -10.43 8.10
CA LEU A 73 14.96 -9.47 7.25
C LEU A 73 14.01 -8.57 8.04
N ASN A 74 13.31 -9.13 9.03
CA ASN A 74 12.41 -8.33 9.88
C ASN A 74 13.19 -7.26 10.65
N LYS A 75 14.35 -7.59 11.22
CA LYS A 75 15.22 -6.61 11.88
C LYS A 75 15.68 -5.51 10.92
N PHE A 76 16.10 -5.86 9.71
CA PHE A 76 16.48 -4.87 8.70
C PHE A 76 15.30 -4.01 8.25
N ALA A 77 14.12 -4.59 8.07
CA ALA A 77 12.92 -3.84 7.73
C ALA A 77 12.54 -2.86 8.86
N GLN A 78 12.61 -3.29 10.12
CA GLN A 78 12.38 -2.42 11.29
C GLN A 78 13.37 -1.24 11.31
N ILE A 79 14.66 -1.49 11.15
CA ILE A 79 15.69 -0.43 11.08
C ILE A 79 15.38 0.54 9.92
N SER A 80 14.98 0.02 8.75
CA SER A 80 14.63 0.84 7.59
C SER A 80 13.41 1.74 7.86
N VAL A 81 12.39 1.19 8.52
CA VAL A 81 11.18 1.92 8.94
C VAL A 81 11.51 2.95 10.02
N GLU A 82 12.34 2.60 11.01
CA GLU A 82 12.79 3.53 12.05
C GLU A 82 13.58 4.72 11.47
N ASN A 83 14.48 4.44 10.51
CA ASN A 83 15.20 5.51 9.80
C ASN A 83 14.24 6.42 9.03
N ALA A 84 13.27 5.84 8.32
CA ALA A 84 12.25 6.60 7.59
C ALA A 84 11.36 7.43 8.55
N TRP A 85 11.06 6.90 9.73
CA TRP A 85 10.36 7.62 10.79
C TRP A 85 11.18 8.80 11.33
N ASN A 86 12.48 8.63 11.55
CA ASN A 86 13.37 9.69 12.01
C ASN A 86 13.52 10.80 10.97
N ASP A 87 13.55 10.42 9.68
CA ASP A 87 13.62 11.36 8.55
C ASP A 87 12.28 12.11 8.30
N MET A 88 11.19 11.67 8.91
CA MET A 88 9.86 12.26 8.73
C MET A 88 9.81 13.66 9.37
N PRO A 89 9.39 14.70 8.63
CA PRO A 89 9.20 16.05 9.17
C PRO A 89 8.15 16.07 10.28
N ASP A 90 8.22 17.07 11.15
CA ASP A 90 7.11 17.41 12.03
C ASP A 90 5.92 17.92 11.20
N HIS A 91 4.71 17.76 11.71
CA HIS A 91 3.47 18.12 11.02
C HIS A 91 3.26 17.35 9.70
N SER A 92 3.58 16.07 9.72
CA SER A 92 3.49 15.22 8.54
C SER A 92 2.08 14.72 8.26
N VAL A 93 1.82 14.50 6.97
CA VAL A 93 0.67 13.76 6.48
C VAL A 93 1.10 12.32 6.18
N VAL A 94 0.35 11.36 6.68
CA VAL A 94 0.59 9.94 6.39
C VAL A 94 -0.63 9.32 5.71
N THR A 95 -0.35 8.44 4.76
CA THR A 95 -1.37 7.62 4.11
C THR A 95 -1.33 6.22 4.72
N ILE A 96 -2.50 5.63 4.96
CA ILE A 96 -2.62 4.29 5.53
C ILE A 96 -3.49 3.42 4.63
N ASP A 97 -3.00 2.23 4.31
CA ASP A 97 -3.77 1.23 3.59
C ASP A 97 -3.36 -0.18 4.00
N GLY A 98 -4.28 -1.12 3.82
CA GLY A 98 -4.12 -2.51 4.17
C GLY A 98 -4.11 -3.45 2.96
N SER A 99 -3.25 -4.45 2.98
CA SER A 99 -3.19 -5.43 1.91
C SER A 99 -3.14 -6.86 2.39
N TRP A 100 -4.08 -7.66 1.90
CA TRP A 100 -4.17 -9.10 2.17
C TRP A 100 -3.43 -9.92 1.11
N ASN A 101 -2.90 -11.06 1.52
CA ASN A 101 -2.31 -12.03 0.58
C ASN A 101 -3.38 -12.83 -0.20
N HIS A 102 -4.63 -12.81 0.26
CA HIS A 102 -5.74 -13.52 -0.39
C HIS A 102 -7.06 -12.78 -0.21
N LYS A 103 -7.98 -12.85 -1.19
CA LYS A 103 -9.28 -12.16 -1.14
C LYS A 103 -10.21 -12.70 -0.05
N ARG A 104 -10.15 -14.02 0.23
CA ARG A 104 -10.99 -14.67 1.25
C ARG A 104 -10.10 -15.49 2.18
N CYS A 105 -10.44 -15.51 3.49
CA CYS A 105 -9.70 -16.25 4.50
C CYS A 105 -8.19 -15.97 4.49
N ALA A 106 -7.79 -14.71 4.32
CA ALA A 106 -6.40 -14.29 4.30
C ALA A 106 -5.66 -14.80 5.54
N LYS A 107 -4.46 -15.31 5.32
CA LYS A 107 -3.57 -15.77 6.40
C LYS A 107 -2.45 -14.80 6.70
N VAL A 108 -2.18 -13.88 5.80
CA VAL A 108 -1.18 -12.83 5.97
C VAL A 108 -1.79 -11.50 5.53
N PHE A 109 -1.60 -10.50 6.33
CA PHE A 109 -2.05 -9.12 6.13
C PHE A 109 -0.91 -8.17 6.48
N ILE A 110 -0.78 -7.08 5.77
CA ILE A 110 0.07 -5.95 6.14
C ILE A 110 -0.76 -4.67 6.15
N LEU A 111 -0.55 -3.87 7.18
CA LEU A 111 -0.95 -2.48 7.23
C LEU A 111 0.30 -1.63 7.12
N ASP A 112 0.33 -0.67 6.23
CA ASP A 112 1.47 0.22 6.02
C ASP A 112 1.06 1.68 6.14
N LEU A 113 1.94 2.46 6.78
CA LEU A 113 1.88 3.91 6.83
C LEU A 113 3.00 4.48 5.98
N ILE A 114 2.64 5.36 5.03
CA ILE A 114 3.59 6.03 4.16
C ILE A 114 3.49 7.54 4.39
N CYS A 115 4.61 8.19 4.64
CA CYS A 115 4.69 9.65 4.75
C CYS A 115 4.59 10.29 3.37
N GLU A 116 3.67 11.24 3.18
CA GLU A 116 3.51 11.93 1.90
C GLU A 116 4.70 12.79 1.50
N GLN A 117 5.42 13.34 2.48
CA GLN A 117 6.55 14.22 2.21
C GLN A 117 7.82 13.45 1.82
N THR A 118 8.07 12.31 2.45
CA THR A 118 9.28 11.52 2.21
C THR A 118 9.08 10.35 1.26
N HIS A 119 7.82 10.00 0.97
CA HIS A 119 7.41 8.84 0.18
C HIS A 119 7.96 7.50 0.73
N LYS A 120 8.24 7.43 2.04
CA LYS A 120 8.78 6.25 2.71
C LYS A 120 7.74 5.60 3.60
N ILE A 121 7.81 4.28 3.75
CA ILE A 121 7.06 3.54 4.77
C ILE A 121 7.66 3.91 6.13
N VAL A 122 6.89 4.61 6.95
CA VAL A 122 7.30 5.10 8.27
C VAL A 122 6.83 4.18 9.40
N ASP A 123 5.82 3.36 9.16
CA ASP A 123 5.43 2.27 10.04
C ASP A 123 4.73 1.15 9.26
N SER A 124 4.78 -0.07 9.79
CA SER A 124 4.07 -1.20 9.20
C SER A 124 3.85 -2.31 10.23
N GLU A 125 2.70 -2.97 10.16
CA GLU A 125 2.38 -4.14 10.98
C GLU A 125 1.99 -5.31 10.09
N ILE A 126 2.69 -6.44 10.24
CA ILE A 126 2.40 -7.68 9.53
C ILE A 126 1.69 -8.64 10.47
N LEU A 127 0.42 -8.93 10.21
CA LEU A 127 -0.33 -9.96 10.92
C LEU A 127 -0.39 -11.24 10.10
N TYR A 128 -0.16 -12.37 10.76
CA TYR A 128 -0.28 -13.66 10.11
C TYR A 128 -0.81 -14.72 11.07
N LYS A 129 -1.65 -15.60 10.52
CA LYS A 129 -2.19 -16.76 11.23
C LYS A 129 -1.17 -17.88 11.24
N THR A 130 -1.37 -18.84 12.11
CA THR A 130 -0.57 -20.08 12.12
C THR A 130 -0.57 -20.78 10.76
N ILE A 131 0.61 -21.05 10.22
CA ILE A 131 0.85 -21.62 8.90
C ILE A 131 1.67 -22.87 9.04
N GLY A 132 1.02 -24.04 9.00
CA GLY A 132 1.67 -25.32 9.27
C GLY A 132 2.28 -25.34 10.68
N LYS A 133 3.60 -25.57 10.77
CA LYS A 133 4.34 -25.57 12.04
C LYS A 133 4.74 -24.16 12.54
N TYR A 134 4.53 -23.13 11.73
CA TYR A 134 4.90 -21.77 12.09
C TYR A 134 3.76 -21.11 12.85
N LYS A 135 4.00 -20.80 14.12
CA LYS A 135 3.04 -20.12 14.98
C LYS A 135 2.81 -18.69 14.47
N GLY A 136 1.54 -18.32 14.30
CA GLY A 136 1.14 -16.97 13.93
C GLY A 136 1.25 -15.97 15.08
N ASN A 137 1.21 -14.70 14.72
CA ASN A 137 1.09 -13.60 15.69
C ASN A 137 -0.35 -13.07 15.81
N TYR A 138 -1.29 -13.74 15.14
CA TYR A 138 -2.70 -13.37 15.11
C TYR A 138 -3.60 -14.60 14.94
N ASP A 139 -4.61 -14.75 15.83
CA ASP A 139 -5.54 -15.89 15.83
C ASP A 139 -6.99 -15.51 15.50
N GLY A 140 -7.27 -14.22 15.30
CA GLY A 140 -8.61 -13.69 15.05
C GLY A 140 -9.12 -13.88 13.59
N SER A 141 -10.27 -13.28 13.32
CA SER A 141 -10.87 -13.26 11.99
C SER A 141 -10.05 -12.41 11.00
N SER A 142 -9.95 -12.84 9.74
CA SER A 142 -9.24 -12.06 8.70
C SER A 142 -9.85 -10.65 8.51
N ASN A 143 -11.16 -10.50 8.73
CA ASN A 143 -11.85 -9.21 8.61
C ASN A 143 -11.48 -8.21 9.72
N LEU A 144 -10.83 -8.66 10.79
CA LEU A 144 -10.39 -7.82 11.89
C LEU A 144 -8.88 -7.53 11.86
N MET A 145 -8.13 -8.15 10.92
CA MET A 145 -6.68 -7.97 10.85
C MET A 145 -6.28 -6.50 10.72
N GLU A 146 -6.99 -5.74 9.89
CA GLU A 146 -6.71 -4.32 9.67
C GLU A 146 -6.85 -3.50 10.96
N SER A 147 -7.99 -3.64 11.63
CA SER A 147 -8.22 -2.94 12.90
C SER A 147 -7.26 -3.36 14.01
N GLU A 148 -6.88 -4.63 14.06
CA GLU A 148 -5.91 -5.13 15.05
C GLU A 148 -4.48 -4.67 14.74
N ALA A 149 -4.09 -4.65 13.46
CA ALA A 149 -2.80 -4.08 13.05
C ALA A 149 -2.71 -2.61 13.45
N PHE A 150 -3.77 -1.83 13.15
CA PHE A 150 -3.81 -0.42 13.51
C PHE A 150 -3.74 -0.19 15.04
N LYS A 151 -4.45 -1.00 15.84
CA LYS A 151 -4.38 -0.92 17.30
C LYS A 151 -2.97 -1.16 17.84
N LYS A 152 -2.21 -2.06 17.23
CA LYS A 152 -0.81 -2.32 17.62
C LYS A 152 0.13 -1.16 17.29
N MET A 153 -0.11 -0.47 16.17
CA MET A 153 0.68 0.69 15.75
C MET A 153 0.34 1.94 16.56
N LEU A 154 -0.93 2.10 16.95
CA LEU A 154 -1.49 3.32 17.54
C LEU A 154 -0.70 3.89 18.73
N PRO A 155 -0.22 3.11 19.72
CA PRO A 155 0.54 3.68 20.86
C PRO A 155 1.82 4.39 20.40
N LYS A 156 2.53 3.85 19.41
CA LYS A 156 3.73 4.47 18.83
C LYS A 156 3.39 5.76 18.08
N LEU A 157 2.29 5.76 17.33
CA LEU A 157 1.83 6.90 16.56
C LEU A 157 1.46 8.09 17.47
N ILE A 158 0.73 7.80 18.55
CA ILE A 158 0.33 8.82 19.55
C ILE A 158 1.55 9.39 20.29
N ALA A 159 2.49 8.52 20.68
CA ALA A 159 3.65 8.93 21.50
C ALA A 159 4.59 9.90 20.78
N ASN A 160 4.62 9.91 19.46
CA ASN A 160 5.62 10.65 18.70
C ASN A 160 5.17 12.00 18.13
N CYS A 161 3.90 12.36 18.21
CA CYS A 161 3.31 13.69 17.89
C CYS A 161 3.74 14.34 16.54
N LYS A 162 4.31 13.54 15.60
CA LYS A 162 4.78 14.06 14.29
C LYS A 162 3.69 14.11 13.23
N ILE A 163 2.58 13.42 13.46
CA ILE A 163 1.52 13.23 12.46
C ILE A 163 0.37 14.15 12.77
N ASP A 164 0.08 15.06 11.86
CA ASP A 164 -1.09 15.95 11.94
C ASP A 164 -2.30 15.39 11.20
N GLU A 165 -2.06 14.62 10.17
CA GLU A 165 -3.13 14.15 9.29
C GLU A 165 -2.90 12.71 8.83
N ILE A 166 -3.98 11.93 8.84
CA ILE A 166 -4.03 10.57 8.30
C ILE A 166 -5.01 10.53 7.13
N VAL A 167 -4.51 10.11 5.98
CA VAL A 167 -5.33 9.79 4.81
C VAL A 167 -5.53 8.28 4.74
N LYS A 168 -6.77 7.85 4.64
CA LYS A 168 -7.13 6.43 4.59
C LYS A 168 -8.26 6.16 3.62
N ASP A 169 -8.40 4.90 3.23
CA ASP A 169 -9.61 4.41 2.58
C ASP A 169 -10.86 4.58 3.47
N GLY A 170 -12.04 4.49 2.87
CA GLY A 170 -13.34 4.68 3.52
C GLY A 170 -13.68 3.74 4.69
N ASP A 171 -12.74 2.94 5.22
CA ASP A 171 -13.01 2.05 6.35
C ASP A 171 -13.33 2.83 7.64
N LEU A 172 -14.54 2.60 8.14
CA LEU A 172 -15.06 3.24 9.35
C LEU A 172 -14.41 2.72 10.64
N LYS A 173 -13.80 1.53 10.63
CA LYS A 173 -13.23 0.90 11.83
C LYS A 173 -11.99 1.66 12.32
N ILE A 174 -11.08 2.01 11.42
CA ILE A 174 -9.89 2.82 11.77
C ILE A 174 -10.32 4.19 12.29
N SER A 175 -11.28 4.86 11.64
CA SER A 175 -11.81 6.15 12.10
C SER A 175 -12.38 6.06 13.52
N LYS A 176 -13.11 4.97 13.83
CA LYS A 176 -13.63 4.74 15.18
C LYS A 176 -12.52 4.54 16.19
N ILE A 177 -11.51 3.75 15.89
CA ILE A 177 -10.37 3.52 16.80
C ILE A 177 -9.63 4.83 17.09
N ILE A 178 -9.40 5.68 16.10
CA ILE A 178 -8.77 6.99 16.27
C ILE A 178 -9.63 7.87 17.19
N LYS A 179 -10.93 7.95 16.93
CA LYS A 179 -11.86 8.72 17.76
C LYS A 179 -11.89 8.24 19.20
N ASP A 180 -11.96 6.91 19.42
CA ASP A 180 -12.02 6.31 20.75
C ASP A 180 -10.69 6.51 21.53
N SER A 181 -9.55 6.60 20.83
CA SER A 181 -8.24 6.86 21.45
C SER A 181 -8.04 8.31 21.90
N LYS A 182 -8.92 9.23 21.50
CA LYS A 182 -8.79 10.69 21.71
C LYS A 182 -7.50 11.28 21.12
N TRP A 183 -6.89 10.61 20.15
CA TRP A 183 -5.75 11.14 19.43
C TRP A 183 -6.18 12.34 18.58
N ASN A 184 -5.55 13.50 18.82
CA ASN A 184 -5.86 14.72 18.09
C ASN A 184 -5.14 14.74 16.73
N VAL A 185 -5.67 13.95 15.81
CA VAL A 185 -5.17 13.87 14.43
C VAL A 185 -6.33 14.07 13.46
N LEU A 186 -6.07 14.79 12.37
CA LEU A 186 -7.07 15.00 11.33
C LEU A 186 -7.16 13.75 10.44
N VAL A 187 -8.35 13.15 10.38
CA VAL A 187 -8.59 11.98 9.53
C VAL A 187 -9.28 12.42 8.24
N ARG A 188 -8.67 12.07 7.12
CA ARG A 188 -9.21 12.29 5.78
C ARG A 188 -9.46 10.96 5.08
N GLU A 189 -10.45 10.96 4.22
CA GLU A 189 -10.68 9.82 3.34
C GLU A 189 -9.99 10.06 1.99
N ASP A 190 -9.45 8.98 1.43
CA ASP A 190 -8.86 9.01 0.09
C ASP A 190 -9.86 9.55 -0.93
N THR A 191 -9.40 10.52 -1.68
CA THR A 191 -10.22 11.19 -2.70
C THR A 191 -10.59 10.27 -3.85
N ASN A 192 -9.68 9.39 -4.27
CA ASN A 192 -9.96 8.44 -5.35
C ASN A 192 -11.09 7.49 -4.96
N HIS A 193 -11.10 7.01 -3.72
CA HIS A 193 -12.20 6.18 -3.19
C HIS A 193 -13.51 6.94 -3.08
N LYS A 194 -13.49 8.24 -2.76
CA LYS A 194 -14.69 9.08 -2.78
C LYS A 194 -15.25 9.25 -4.19
N ILE A 195 -14.40 9.44 -5.18
CA ILE A 195 -14.81 9.53 -6.59
C ILE A 195 -15.45 8.21 -7.06
N ILE A 196 -14.92 7.06 -6.64
CA ILE A 196 -15.52 5.74 -6.95
C ILE A 196 -16.90 5.59 -6.31
N ASN A 197 -17.12 6.14 -5.11
CA ASN A 197 -18.43 6.11 -4.44
C ASN A 197 -19.48 7.02 -5.08
N ILE A 198 -19.12 7.82 -6.08
CA ILE A 198 -20.10 8.61 -6.86
C ILE A 198 -21.20 7.72 -7.43
N ASP A 199 -20.92 6.47 -7.74
CA ASP A 199 -21.90 5.53 -8.28
C ASP A 199 -23.10 5.31 -7.36
N THR A 200 -22.88 5.24 -6.04
CA THR A 200 -23.95 5.10 -5.07
C THR A 200 -24.81 6.36 -5.00
N ILE A 201 -24.18 7.53 -4.93
CA ILE A 201 -24.85 8.83 -4.93
C ILE A 201 -25.61 9.02 -6.25
N TRP A 202 -24.96 8.71 -7.36
CA TRP A 202 -25.54 8.76 -8.70
C TRP A 202 -26.80 7.91 -8.81
N ASN A 203 -26.73 6.62 -8.45
CA ASN A 203 -27.83 5.68 -8.58
C ASN A 203 -29.03 6.12 -7.75
N LYS A 204 -28.81 6.66 -6.55
CA LYS A 204 -29.87 7.24 -5.71
C LYS A 204 -30.64 8.33 -6.47
N TRP A 205 -29.94 9.35 -6.98
CA TRP A 205 -30.58 10.50 -7.64
C TRP A 205 -31.14 10.16 -9.02
N ASN A 206 -30.47 9.28 -9.77
CA ASN A 206 -30.98 8.87 -11.08
C ASN A 206 -32.25 8.03 -10.97
N SER A 207 -32.39 7.20 -9.94
CA SER A 207 -33.62 6.45 -9.66
C SER A 207 -34.81 7.38 -9.30
N LEU A 208 -34.56 8.46 -8.57
CA LEU A 208 -35.62 9.43 -8.17
C LEU A 208 -36.21 10.20 -9.36
N CYS A 209 -35.55 10.21 -10.51
CA CYS A 209 -36.06 10.83 -11.73
C CYS A 209 -36.16 9.85 -12.90
N ASP A 210 -36.46 8.58 -12.64
CA ASP A 210 -36.71 7.54 -13.65
C ASP A 210 -35.61 7.42 -14.71
N GLY A 211 -34.36 7.54 -14.29
CA GLY A 211 -33.19 7.36 -15.16
C GLY A 211 -32.87 8.58 -16.06
N LYS A 212 -33.53 9.71 -15.90
CA LYS A 212 -33.37 10.91 -16.77
C LYS A 212 -31.97 11.55 -16.68
N LEU A 213 -31.15 11.22 -15.65
CA LEU A 213 -29.77 11.69 -15.52
C LEU A 213 -28.77 10.81 -16.28
N THR A 214 -29.14 9.65 -16.79
CA THR A 214 -28.23 8.63 -17.33
C THR A 214 -27.18 9.19 -18.31
N GLY A 215 -27.53 10.07 -19.20
CA GLY A 215 -26.63 10.71 -20.17
C GLY A 215 -25.64 11.73 -19.58
N LEU A 216 -25.79 12.11 -18.31
CA LEU A 216 -24.93 13.12 -17.64
C LEU A 216 -23.81 12.53 -16.79
N LYS A 217 -23.85 11.25 -16.41
CA LYS A 217 -22.94 10.66 -15.42
C LYS A 217 -21.47 10.98 -15.71
N LYS A 218 -20.98 10.58 -16.90
CA LYS A 218 -19.60 10.83 -17.30
C LYS A 218 -19.26 12.31 -17.26
N ARG A 219 -20.15 13.15 -17.81
CA ARG A 219 -19.93 14.61 -17.90
C ARG A 219 -19.83 15.27 -16.53
N ILE A 220 -20.63 14.82 -15.55
CA ILE A 220 -20.58 15.33 -14.17
C ILE A 220 -19.31 14.87 -13.48
N VAL A 221 -18.92 13.62 -13.67
CA VAL A 221 -17.66 13.08 -13.09
C VAL A 221 -16.45 13.80 -13.67
N ASP A 222 -16.37 13.95 -15.00
CA ASP A 222 -15.28 14.67 -15.67
C ASP A 222 -15.23 16.13 -15.17
N PHE A 223 -16.37 16.82 -15.09
CA PHE A 223 -16.44 18.19 -14.61
C PHE A 223 -16.06 18.33 -13.13
N LEU A 224 -16.48 17.40 -12.27
CA LEU A 224 -16.05 17.35 -10.88
C LEU A 224 -14.54 17.16 -10.77
N THR A 225 -13.99 16.21 -11.54
CA THR A 225 -12.56 15.95 -11.59
C THR A 225 -11.78 17.20 -12.00
N ASP A 226 -12.17 17.88 -13.08
CA ASP A 226 -11.55 19.12 -13.52
C ASP A 226 -11.55 20.20 -12.43
N VAL A 227 -12.69 20.38 -11.75
CA VAL A 227 -12.82 21.34 -10.65
C VAL A 227 -11.94 20.95 -9.47
N LEU A 228 -11.84 19.68 -9.12
CA LEU A 228 -11.03 19.21 -8.00
C LEU A 228 -9.53 19.51 -8.21
N TYR A 229 -9.04 19.30 -9.42
CA TYR A 229 -7.62 19.50 -9.75
C TYR A 229 -7.25 20.94 -10.17
N GLU A 230 -8.23 21.84 -10.24
CA GLU A 230 -7.96 23.26 -10.49
C GLU A 230 -7.20 23.92 -9.31
N SER A 231 -6.29 24.86 -9.60
CA SER A 231 -5.49 25.57 -8.61
C SER A 231 -6.21 26.76 -7.94
N SER A 232 -7.54 26.68 -7.78
CA SER A 232 -8.38 27.72 -7.18
C SER A 232 -8.75 27.40 -5.72
N SER A 233 -9.27 28.38 -4.99
CA SER A 233 -9.75 28.17 -3.61
C SER A 233 -10.94 27.18 -3.55
N THR A 234 -11.17 26.61 -2.37
CA THR A 234 -12.29 25.69 -2.15
C THR A 234 -13.63 26.37 -2.47
N GLU A 235 -13.79 27.64 -2.11
CA GLU A 235 -14.99 28.45 -2.37
C GLU A 235 -15.20 28.64 -3.87
N ALA A 236 -14.14 28.96 -4.61
CA ALA A 236 -14.20 29.10 -6.06
C ALA A 236 -14.57 27.78 -6.76
N LYS A 237 -14.01 26.67 -6.29
CA LYS A 237 -14.35 25.32 -6.75
C LYS A 237 -15.82 24.97 -6.50
N LEU A 238 -16.30 25.25 -5.28
CA LEU A 238 -17.71 25.03 -4.93
C LEU A 238 -18.64 25.85 -5.81
N PHE A 239 -18.35 27.14 -5.95
CA PHE A 239 -19.14 28.04 -6.80
C PHE A 239 -19.20 27.52 -8.24
N LYS A 240 -18.05 27.15 -8.81
CA LYS A 240 -17.98 26.61 -10.17
C LYS A 240 -18.77 25.30 -10.32
N PHE A 241 -18.64 24.36 -9.37
CA PHE A 241 -19.33 23.08 -9.42
C PHE A 241 -20.84 23.22 -9.22
N GLN A 242 -21.28 24.06 -8.30
CA GLN A 242 -22.71 24.34 -8.08
C GLN A 242 -23.37 24.96 -9.32
N ASN A 243 -22.61 25.74 -10.09
CA ASN A 243 -23.10 26.30 -11.36
C ASN A 243 -23.09 25.26 -12.52
N ALA A 244 -22.67 24.03 -12.31
CA ALA A 244 -22.76 22.95 -13.30
C ALA A 244 -24.21 22.71 -13.76
N ILE A 245 -25.19 22.95 -12.91
CA ILE A 245 -26.63 22.89 -13.27
C ILE A 245 -26.92 23.80 -14.46
N ASN A 246 -26.46 25.04 -14.40
CA ASN A 246 -26.66 26.02 -15.47
C ASN A 246 -25.93 25.58 -16.75
N HIS A 247 -24.70 25.08 -16.61
CA HIS A 247 -23.94 24.53 -17.72
C HIS A 247 -24.67 23.41 -18.46
N PHE A 248 -25.21 22.41 -17.72
CA PHE A 248 -25.94 21.30 -18.34
C PHE A 248 -27.28 21.72 -18.94
N ARG A 249 -27.82 22.82 -18.50
CA ARG A 249 -29.03 23.45 -19.10
C ARG A 249 -28.72 24.34 -20.32
N GLY A 250 -27.44 24.51 -20.69
CA GLY A 250 -27.02 25.32 -21.83
C GLY A 250 -26.73 26.80 -21.52
N ASN A 251 -26.67 27.15 -20.23
CA ASN A 251 -26.25 28.48 -19.80
C ASN A 251 -24.75 28.42 -19.39
N HIS A 252 -23.89 29.02 -20.19
CA HIS A 252 -22.43 28.98 -20.04
C HIS A 252 -21.83 30.25 -19.45
N LEU A 253 -22.63 31.07 -18.74
CA LEU A 253 -22.18 32.36 -18.20
C LEU A 253 -20.98 32.25 -17.28
N TYR A 254 -20.85 31.12 -16.56
CA TYR A 254 -19.81 30.88 -15.54
C TYR A 254 -18.81 29.77 -15.92
N CYS A 255 -18.77 29.34 -17.16
CA CYS A 255 -17.83 28.32 -17.61
C CYS A 255 -17.09 28.78 -18.87
N PRO A 256 -15.85 28.27 -19.11
CA PRO A 256 -15.15 28.52 -20.37
C PRO A 256 -16.01 28.08 -21.55
N PRO A 257 -15.94 28.78 -22.68
CA PRO A 257 -16.70 28.37 -23.88
C PRO A 257 -16.21 27.01 -24.38
N HIS A 258 -17.06 26.02 -24.31
CA HIS A 258 -16.80 24.68 -24.84
C HIS A 258 -17.36 24.54 -26.25
N LYS A 259 -16.52 24.16 -27.18
CA LYS A 259 -16.87 24.09 -28.61
C LYS A 259 -18.00 23.09 -28.95
N ASN A 260 -18.46 22.20 -28.06
CA ASN A 260 -19.51 21.21 -28.40
C ASN A 260 -20.25 20.65 -27.16
N SER A 261 -20.69 21.46 -26.24
CA SER A 261 -21.52 20.97 -25.14
C SER A 261 -22.91 20.59 -25.62
N LYS A 262 -23.18 19.31 -25.82
CA LYS A 262 -24.57 18.85 -26.03
C LYS A 262 -25.42 19.27 -24.84
N VAL A 263 -26.43 20.07 -25.08
CA VAL A 263 -27.40 20.46 -24.05
C VAL A 263 -28.14 19.21 -23.58
N TRP A 264 -28.35 19.11 -22.28
CA TRP A 264 -29.05 17.97 -21.70
C TRP A 264 -30.51 17.93 -22.14
N GLY A 265 -30.99 16.77 -22.61
CA GLY A 265 -32.33 16.61 -23.19
C GLY A 265 -33.47 16.90 -22.20
N HIS A 266 -33.26 16.62 -20.88
CA HIS A 266 -34.28 16.84 -19.83
C HIS A 266 -34.12 18.17 -19.09
N ARG A 267 -33.47 19.16 -19.67
CA ARG A 267 -33.14 20.46 -19.04
C ARG A 267 -34.38 21.28 -18.58
N ASN A 268 -35.56 21.01 -19.13
CA ASN A 268 -36.79 21.66 -18.80
C ASN A 268 -37.73 20.82 -17.91
N ASP A 269 -37.33 19.57 -17.62
CA ASP A 269 -38.07 18.69 -16.72
C ASP A 269 -37.80 19.09 -15.27
N LYS A 270 -38.82 19.59 -14.57
CA LYS A 270 -38.68 20.10 -13.21
C LYS A 270 -38.12 19.04 -12.24
N VAL A 271 -38.63 17.81 -12.30
CA VAL A 271 -38.23 16.73 -11.43
C VAL A 271 -36.74 16.35 -11.69
N ALA A 272 -36.39 16.18 -12.96
CA ALA A 272 -35.02 15.85 -13.35
C ALA A 272 -34.02 16.98 -12.96
N VAL A 273 -34.42 18.25 -13.10
CA VAL A 273 -33.57 19.39 -12.67
C VAL A 273 -33.38 19.43 -11.16
N GLU A 274 -34.43 19.17 -10.37
CA GLU A 274 -34.30 19.11 -8.91
C GLU A 274 -33.44 17.91 -8.47
N CYS A 275 -33.57 16.76 -9.11
CA CYS A 275 -32.68 15.62 -8.86
C CYS A 275 -31.23 15.95 -9.23
N LEU A 276 -30.97 16.64 -10.34
CA LEU A 276 -29.63 17.11 -10.70
C LEU A 276 -29.08 18.09 -9.66
N ARG A 277 -29.91 18.98 -9.12
CA ARG A 277 -29.56 19.94 -8.07
C ARG A 277 -29.16 19.19 -6.79
N GLY A 278 -29.95 18.23 -6.34
CA GLY A 278 -29.67 17.40 -5.18
C GLY A 278 -28.37 16.61 -5.35
N LEU A 279 -28.16 16.00 -6.52
CA LEU A 279 -26.93 15.29 -6.86
C LEU A 279 -25.70 16.21 -6.75
N ILE A 280 -25.73 17.39 -7.36
CA ILE A 280 -24.61 18.34 -7.34
C ILE A 280 -24.36 18.85 -5.91
N THR A 281 -25.41 19.09 -5.13
CA THR A 281 -25.28 19.49 -3.73
C THR A 281 -24.61 18.40 -2.90
N GLU A 282 -25.02 17.13 -3.06
CA GLU A 282 -24.42 16.00 -2.33
C GLU A 282 -22.97 15.78 -2.75
N LEU A 283 -22.66 15.86 -4.05
CA LEU A 283 -21.28 15.77 -4.56
C LEU A 283 -20.40 16.97 -4.16
N SER A 284 -20.97 18.14 -3.87
CA SER A 284 -20.23 19.32 -3.41
C SER A 284 -19.51 19.05 -2.08
N SER A 285 -20.00 18.12 -1.27
CA SER A 285 -19.31 17.69 -0.04
C SER A 285 -17.93 17.07 -0.32
N ILE A 286 -17.73 16.50 -1.51
CA ILE A 286 -16.42 15.98 -1.93
C ILE A 286 -15.42 17.14 -2.07
N ILE A 287 -15.85 18.27 -2.67
CA ILE A 287 -14.98 19.44 -2.88
C ILE A 287 -14.51 20.05 -1.55
N ILE A 288 -15.42 20.14 -0.57
CA ILE A 288 -15.09 20.69 0.76
C ILE A 288 -13.99 19.90 1.44
N ASN A 289 -14.01 18.58 1.26
CA ASN A 289 -13.09 17.66 1.91
C ASN A 289 -11.89 17.29 1.02
N PHE A 290 -11.80 17.85 -0.19
CA PHE A 290 -10.73 17.54 -1.13
C PHE A 290 -9.46 18.32 -0.81
N LYS A 291 -8.36 17.62 -0.65
CA LYS A 291 -7.02 18.20 -0.76
C LYS A 291 -6.28 17.47 -1.88
N ARG A 292 -5.67 18.23 -2.79
CA ARG A 292 -5.09 17.78 -4.06
C ARG A 292 -4.09 16.62 -3.94
N TYR A 293 -3.50 16.43 -2.77
CA TYR A 293 -2.38 15.51 -2.54
C TYR A 293 -2.74 14.33 -1.64
N HIS A 294 -3.98 14.23 -1.15
CA HIS A 294 -4.37 13.18 -0.21
C HIS A 294 -4.93 11.96 -0.95
N THR A 295 -4.04 11.13 -1.44
CA THR A 295 -4.39 9.86 -2.07
C THR A 295 -3.55 8.73 -1.49
N THR A 296 -4.09 7.52 -1.43
CA THR A 296 -3.35 6.30 -1.05
C THR A 296 -2.49 5.76 -2.19
N ASN A 297 -2.20 6.55 -3.23
CA ASN A 297 -1.41 6.13 -4.39
C ASN A 297 -0.02 5.61 -4.00
N TYR A 298 0.59 6.13 -2.93
CA TYR A 298 1.87 5.64 -2.44
C TYR A 298 1.75 4.23 -1.86
N ASN A 299 0.66 3.94 -1.14
CA ASN A 299 0.35 2.60 -0.64
C ASN A 299 0.06 1.66 -1.82
N GLU A 300 -0.71 2.09 -2.81
CA GLU A 300 -0.97 1.30 -4.03
C GLU A 300 0.33 0.97 -4.78
N ASN A 301 1.26 1.92 -4.88
CA ASN A 301 2.59 1.68 -5.46
C ASN A 301 3.38 0.65 -4.65
N PHE A 302 3.42 0.77 -3.33
CA PHE A 302 4.03 -0.25 -2.47
C PHE A 302 3.33 -1.62 -2.63
N HIS A 303 2.00 -1.64 -2.64
CA HIS A 303 1.24 -2.88 -2.85
C HIS A 303 1.51 -3.50 -4.23
N SER A 304 1.80 -2.71 -5.26
CA SER A 304 2.24 -3.19 -6.57
C SER A 304 3.61 -3.87 -6.48
N ILE A 305 4.57 -3.29 -5.74
CA ILE A 305 5.88 -3.94 -5.50
C ILE A 305 5.69 -5.24 -4.73
N LYS A 306 4.92 -5.21 -3.64
CA LYS A 306 4.59 -6.39 -2.85
C LYS A 306 3.93 -7.48 -3.70
N ALA A 307 2.99 -7.12 -4.57
CA ALA A 307 2.28 -8.07 -5.42
C ALA A 307 3.20 -8.75 -6.46
N ARG A 308 4.24 -8.08 -6.92
CA ARG A 308 5.26 -8.69 -7.79
C ARG A 308 6.11 -9.72 -7.05
N LEU A 309 6.42 -9.46 -5.78
CA LEU A 309 7.23 -10.37 -4.97
C LEU A 309 6.38 -11.47 -4.33
N ALA A 310 5.18 -11.15 -3.85
CA ALA A 310 4.25 -12.04 -3.17
C ALA A 310 2.90 -11.99 -3.89
N LEU A 311 2.70 -12.86 -4.89
CA LEU A 311 1.48 -12.91 -5.69
C LEU A 311 0.24 -13.03 -4.80
N LYS A 312 -0.75 -12.16 -5.05
CA LYS A 312 -1.94 -11.99 -4.18
C LYS A 312 -2.82 -13.25 -4.06
N ASN A 313 -2.78 -14.13 -5.04
CA ASN A 313 -3.62 -15.33 -5.10
C ASN A 313 -2.83 -16.61 -4.83
N ASP A 314 -1.54 -16.50 -4.55
CA ASP A 314 -0.68 -17.65 -4.36
C ASP A 314 -0.47 -17.88 -2.86
N TYR A 315 -0.84 -19.09 -2.39
CA TYR A 315 -0.63 -19.46 -1.00
C TYR A 315 0.83 -19.80 -0.77
N GLN A 316 1.60 -18.78 -0.41
CA GLN A 316 3.04 -18.90 -0.23
C GLN A 316 3.47 -19.23 1.20
N GLY A 317 2.49 -19.40 2.12
CA GLY A 317 2.81 -19.71 3.50
C GLY A 317 3.73 -18.66 4.14
N ILE A 318 4.76 -19.12 4.85
CA ILE A 318 5.74 -18.25 5.51
C ILE A 318 6.60 -17.45 4.52
N TRP A 319 6.72 -17.88 3.25
CA TRP A 319 7.42 -17.16 2.20
C TRP A 319 6.82 -15.78 1.94
N ALA A 320 5.50 -15.64 2.10
CA ALA A 320 4.82 -14.36 1.93
C ALA A 320 5.36 -13.31 2.89
N ILE A 321 5.68 -13.69 4.14
CA ILE A 321 6.23 -12.77 5.14
C ILE A 321 7.60 -12.26 4.69
N GLY A 322 8.52 -13.14 4.31
CA GLY A 322 9.85 -12.74 3.82
C GLY A 322 9.78 -11.85 2.58
N ARG A 323 8.85 -12.11 1.67
CA ARG A 323 8.64 -11.29 0.47
C ARG A 323 8.03 -9.92 0.78
N ILE A 324 7.15 -9.82 1.76
CA ILE A 324 6.62 -8.53 2.25
C ILE A 324 7.75 -7.71 2.88
N LEU A 325 8.59 -8.33 3.72
CA LEU A 325 9.75 -7.66 4.33
C LEU A 325 10.75 -7.17 3.26
N ALA A 326 11.00 -7.99 2.24
CA ALA A 326 11.82 -7.59 1.09
C ALA A 326 11.19 -6.40 0.32
N ALA A 327 9.86 -6.39 0.17
CA ALA A 327 9.15 -5.27 -0.46
C ALA A 327 9.30 -3.97 0.33
N ILE A 328 9.19 -4.01 1.67
CA ILE A 328 9.42 -2.84 2.54
C ILE A 328 10.84 -2.30 2.35
N LEU A 329 11.84 -3.19 2.35
CA LEU A 329 13.23 -2.79 2.16
C LEU A 329 13.47 -2.16 0.78
N GLN A 330 12.91 -2.74 -0.28
CA GLN A 330 13.02 -2.19 -1.63
C GLN A 330 12.31 -0.84 -1.77
N TYR A 331 11.15 -0.69 -1.15
CA TYR A 331 10.38 0.55 -1.22
C TYR A 331 11.12 1.70 -0.54
N ASN A 332 11.59 1.50 0.68
CA ASN A 332 12.32 2.52 1.45
C ASN A 332 13.72 2.81 0.91
N ASN A 333 14.33 1.85 0.23
CA ASN A 333 15.68 1.95 -0.30
C ASN A 333 15.74 1.34 -1.70
N PRO A 334 15.41 2.10 -2.75
CA PRO A 334 15.37 1.59 -4.12
C PRO A 334 16.69 0.94 -4.59
N ASN A 335 17.82 1.32 -3.99
CA ASN A 335 19.12 0.72 -4.27
C ASN A 335 19.26 -0.73 -3.78
N TYR A 336 18.42 -1.19 -2.84
CA TYR A 336 18.37 -2.61 -2.44
C TYR A 336 17.75 -3.53 -3.51
N SER A 337 17.12 -2.99 -4.53
CA SER A 337 16.62 -3.78 -5.67
C SER A 337 17.74 -4.50 -6.41
N ALA A 338 18.95 -4.01 -6.20
CA ALA A 338 20.09 -4.52 -6.89
C ALA A 338 21.14 -4.93 -5.85
N TYR A 339 21.09 -5.95 -5.19
CA TYR A 339 22.30 -6.56 -4.65
C TYR A 339 23.43 -6.70 -5.71
N GLY A 340 23.56 -5.74 -6.61
CA GLY A 340 24.40 -5.81 -7.80
C GLY A 340 24.02 -6.96 -8.76
N LEU A 341 23.01 -7.76 -8.41
CA LEU A 341 22.62 -8.96 -9.16
C LEU A 341 21.73 -8.66 -10.35
N PHE A 342 20.97 -7.55 -10.32
CA PHE A 342 20.16 -7.08 -11.44
C PHE A 342 20.03 -5.56 -11.41
N PRO A 343 20.67 -4.83 -12.32
CA PRO A 343 20.49 -3.39 -12.44
C PRO A 343 19.11 -3.09 -13.04
N TYR A 344 18.08 -3.04 -12.24
CA TYR A 344 16.83 -2.39 -12.64
C TYR A 344 17.00 -0.88 -12.52
N LYS A 345 17.30 -0.24 -13.63
CA LYS A 345 17.04 1.19 -13.78
C LYS A 345 15.52 1.37 -13.81
N CYS A 346 14.92 1.66 -12.67
CA CYS A 346 13.61 2.30 -12.64
C CYS A 346 13.83 3.73 -13.14
N SER A 347 13.42 4.00 -14.38
CA SER A 347 13.21 5.38 -14.81
C SER A 347 12.10 5.95 -13.92
N PRO A 348 12.26 7.13 -13.33
CA PRO A 348 11.15 7.82 -12.68
C PRO A 348 10.08 8.10 -13.73
N ILE A 349 8.85 7.68 -13.44
CA ILE A 349 7.64 8.04 -14.18
C ILE A 349 7.19 9.42 -13.74
#